data_e8f63889fc4872b979063011ed9c36c9
#
_entry.id   e8f63889fc4872b979063011ed9c36c9
#
_cell.length_a   1.000
_cell.length_b   1.000
_cell.length_c   1.000
_cell.angle_alpha   90.00
_cell.angle_beta   90.00
_cell.angle_gamma   90.00
#
_symmetry.space_group_name_H-M   'P 1'
#
loop_
_entity.id
_entity.type
_entity.pdbx_description
1 polymer ?
#
loop_
_entity_poly.entity_id
_entity_poly.type
_entity_poly.pdbx_seq_one_letter_code
_entity_poly.pdbx_strand_id
1 'polypeptide(L)'
;MRHLKSGRQISRNSSHRWALMRNLITALLREEKIQTTDPKAKELRRWVDRVITLGKRGDLHARRQAAAIIFDKTVVKKLFDTIGPRFKDRPGGFTRIVKLGIRHGDAAQMALIELVGGEASAEAASGGAKKGRRARRREREQQQQVAAA
;
A
#
# COMPACT_ATOMS: atom_id res chain seq x y z
N MET A 1 -15.52 -26.10 14.14
CA MET A 1 -16.05 -25.18 13.12
C MET A 1 -15.58 -23.76 13.40
N ARG A 2 -15.26 -22.96 12.34
CA ARG A 2 -14.73 -21.58 12.46
C ARG A 2 -15.70 -20.57 11.84
N HIS A 3 -16.92 -20.53 12.31
CA HIS A 3 -17.90 -19.56 11.81
C HIS A 3 -17.51 -18.14 12.23
N LEU A 4 -17.68 -17.17 11.32
CA LEU A 4 -17.42 -15.73 11.50
C LEU A 4 -15.96 -15.36 11.90
N LYS A 5 -15.04 -16.30 11.91
CA LYS A 5 -13.62 -16.07 12.18
C LYS A 5 -12.89 -15.86 10.86
N SER A 6 -12.75 -14.62 10.42
CA SER A 6 -12.01 -14.24 9.22
C SER A 6 -10.68 -13.57 9.58
N GLY A 7 -9.73 -13.60 8.65
CA GLY A 7 -8.43 -12.97 8.78
C GLY A 7 -7.32 -13.93 9.22
N ARG A 8 -6.08 -13.49 8.96
CA ARG A 8 -4.87 -14.27 9.28
C ARG A 8 -4.45 -14.03 10.73
N GLN A 9 -4.07 -15.08 11.43
CA GLN A 9 -3.60 -14.98 12.82
C GLN A 9 -2.19 -14.37 12.91
N ILE A 10 -1.36 -14.54 11.88
CA ILE A 10 0.03 -14.02 11.79
C ILE A 10 0.88 -14.49 12.98
N SER A 11 0.65 -15.72 13.45
CA SER A 11 1.36 -16.35 14.59
C SER A 11 1.38 -15.47 15.86
N ARG A 12 0.29 -14.73 16.14
CA ARG A 12 0.15 -13.82 17.28
C ARG A 12 -1.18 -14.02 17.98
N ASN A 13 -1.22 -13.71 19.29
CA ASN A 13 -2.48 -13.57 20.00
C ASN A 13 -3.28 -12.37 19.50
N SER A 14 -4.56 -12.28 19.84
CA SER A 14 -5.47 -11.27 19.31
C SER A 14 -5.07 -9.85 19.67
N SER A 15 -4.60 -9.58 20.89
CA SER A 15 -4.18 -8.26 21.34
C SER A 15 -2.91 -7.78 20.60
N HIS A 16 -1.89 -8.64 20.49
CA HIS A 16 -0.66 -8.33 19.77
C HIS A 16 -0.90 -8.17 18.26
N ARG A 17 -1.78 -8.99 17.66
CA ARG A 17 -2.17 -8.84 16.26
C ARG A 17 -2.85 -7.49 16.01
N TRP A 18 -3.73 -7.08 16.92
CA TRP A 18 -4.42 -5.79 16.82
C TRP A 18 -3.45 -4.61 16.94
N ALA A 19 -2.53 -4.65 17.89
CA ALA A 19 -1.47 -3.64 18.03
C ALA A 19 -0.58 -3.57 16.77
N LEU A 20 -0.18 -4.72 16.21
CA LEU A 20 0.56 -4.78 14.94
C LEU A 20 -0.19 -4.10 13.81
N MET A 21 -1.49 -4.40 13.63
CA MET A 21 -2.29 -3.79 12.56
C MET A 21 -2.41 -2.28 12.73
N ARG A 22 -2.64 -1.77 13.94
CA ARG A 22 -2.68 -0.32 14.23
C ARG A 22 -1.37 0.37 13.83
N ASN A 23 -0.23 -0.19 14.21
CA ASN A 23 1.07 0.37 13.86
C ASN A 23 1.31 0.37 12.34
N LEU A 24 0.97 -0.71 11.65
CA LEU A 24 1.10 -0.80 10.19
C LEU A 24 0.15 0.16 9.47
N ILE A 25 -1.09 0.34 9.94
CA ILE A 25 -2.04 1.33 9.40
C ILE A 25 -1.46 2.74 9.56
N THR A 26 -1.00 3.08 10.77
CA THR A 26 -0.42 4.40 11.07
C THR A 26 0.80 4.68 10.19
N ALA A 27 1.71 3.71 10.06
CA ALA A 27 2.88 3.83 9.21
C ALA A 27 2.50 4.01 7.72
N LEU A 28 1.56 3.20 7.20
CA LEU A 28 1.13 3.32 5.80
C LEU A 28 0.44 4.65 5.50
N LEU A 29 -0.39 5.17 6.39
CA LEU A 29 -1.03 6.46 6.19
C LEU A 29 -0.04 7.64 6.31
N ARG A 30 1.01 7.49 7.14
CA ARG A 30 2.08 8.50 7.29
C ARG A 30 2.95 8.56 6.04
N GLU A 31 3.50 7.43 5.61
CA GLU A 31 4.52 7.32 4.55
C GLU A 31 3.92 7.05 3.16
N GLU A 32 2.62 6.73 3.08
CA GLU A 32 1.88 6.34 1.88
C GLU A 32 2.39 5.06 1.19
N LYS A 33 3.58 4.58 1.53
CA LYS A 33 4.18 3.31 1.07
C LYS A 33 5.01 2.69 2.18
N ILE A 34 4.86 1.39 2.41
CA ILE A 34 5.69 0.64 3.37
C ILE A 34 6.07 -0.73 2.81
N GLN A 35 7.24 -1.20 3.20
CA GLN A 35 7.70 -2.55 2.90
C GLN A 35 7.42 -3.48 4.08
N THR A 36 6.81 -4.64 3.81
CA THR A 36 6.50 -5.64 4.82
C THR A 36 6.40 -7.03 4.20
N THR A 37 6.11 -8.06 4.99
CA THR A 37 5.90 -9.40 4.43
C THR A 37 4.54 -9.53 3.75
N ASP A 38 4.45 -10.34 2.68
CA ASP A 38 3.23 -10.52 1.87
C ASP A 38 1.98 -10.88 2.71
N PRO A 39 2.04 -11.79 3.72
CA PRO A 39 0.88 -12.06 4.56
C PRO A 39 0.38 -10.87 5.37
N LYS A 40 1.31 -10.01 5.87
CA LYS A 40 0.95 -8.79 6.59
C LYS A 40 0.34 -7.74 5.65
N ALA A 41 0.92 -7.55 4.47
CA ALA A 41 0.39 -6.62 3.46
C ALA A 41 -1.05 -7.00 3.04
N LYS A 42 -1.31 -8.30 2.80
CA LYS A 42 -2.63 -8.80 2.44
C LYS A 42 -3.68 -8.59 3.54
N GLU A 43 -3.30 -8.76 4.79
CA GLU A 43 -4.21 -8.52 5.91
C GLU A 43 -4.42 -7.01 6.16
N LEU A 44 -3.36 -6.22 6.05
CA LEU A 44 -3.38 -4.78 6.23
C LEU A 44 -4.35 -4.08 5.26
N ARG A 45 -4.43 -4.53 4.01
CA ARG A 45 -5.34 -4.00 2.98
C ARG A 45 -6.78 -3.84 3.49
N ARG A 46 -7.33 -4.88 4.14
CA ARG A 46 -8.70 -4.87 4.65
C ARG A 46 -8.95 -3.80 5.71
N TRP A 47 -7.95 -3.54 6.55
CA TRP A 47 -8.03 -2.53 7.61
C TRP A 47 -7.88 -1.12 7.06
N VAL A 48 -6.96 -0.92 6.14
CA VAL A 48 -6.74 0.37 5.48
C VAL A 48 -7.96 0.79 4.68
N ASP A 49 -8.59 -0.12 3.94
CA ASP A 49 -9.80 0.17 3.19
C ASP A 49 -10.93 0.68 4.10
N ARG A 50 -11.09 0.11 5.30
CA ARG A 50 -12.05 0.62 6.31
C ARG A 50 -11.71 2.02 6.77
N VAL A 51 -10.45 2.26 7.11
CA VAL A 51 -10.00 3.55 7.65
C VAL A 51 -10.12 4.65 6.60
N ILE A 52 -9.77 4.39 5.35
CA ILE A 52 -9.95 5.36 4.26
C ILE A 52 -11.45 5.62 4.00
N THR A 53 -12.30 4.62 4.11
CA THR A 53 -13.76 4.82 4.00
C THR A 53 -14.29 5.75 5.10
N LEU A 54 -13.77 5.66 6.34
CA LEU A 54 -14.09 6.64 7.39
C LEU A 54 -13.58 8.03 7.02
N GLY A 55 -12.37 8.16 6.48
CA GLY A 55 -11.82 9.43 5.99
C GLY A 55 -12.67 10.08 4.92
N LYS A 56 -13.26 9.30 4.01
CA LYS A 56 -14.18 9.77 2.95
C LYS A 56 -15.48 10.34 3.50
N ARG A 57 -16.02 9.79 4.61
CA ARG A 57 -17.26 10.28 5.23
C ARG A 57 -17.10 11.68 5.80
N GLY A 58 -15.97 11.99 6.42
CA GLY A 58 -15.63 13.32 6.91
C GLY A 58 -16.37 13.78 8.17
N ASP A 59 -17.38 13.04 8.67
CA ASP A 59 -18.18 13.39 9.82
C ASP A 59 -17.41 13.22 11.15
N LEU A 60 -17.90 13.87 12.22
CA LEU A 60 -17.30 13.80 13.56
C LEU A 60 -17.26 12.36 14.09
N HIS A 61 -18.31 11.58 13.80
CA HIS A 61 -18.40 10.18 14.23
C HIS A 61 -17.32 9.32 13.56
N ALA A 62 -17.13 9.47 12.25
CA ALA A 62 -16.06 8.78 11.52
C ALA A 62 -14.68 9.18 12.03
N ARG A 63 -14.48 10.47 12.37
CA ARG A 63 -13.22 10.96 12.96
C ARG A 63 -12.92 10.30 14.31
N ARG A 64 -13.92 10.17 15.18
CA ARG A 64 -13.80 9.46 16.46
C ARG A 64 -13.47 7.97 16.27
N GLN A 65 -14.13 7.30 15.31
CA GLN A 65 -13.85 5.90 14.98
C GLN A 65 -12.43 5.72 14.41
N ALA A 66 -11.98 6.61 13.53
CA ALA A 66 -10.61 6.58 13.02
C ALA A 66 -9.57 6.80 14.13
N ALA A 67 -9.79 7.75 15.04
CA ALA A 67 -8.93 8.01 16.19
C ALA A 67 -8.86 6.84 17.19
N ALA A 68 -9.89 6.01 17.29
CA ALA A 68 -9.85 4.78 18.07
C ALA A 68 -8.92 3.71 17.48
N ILE A 69 -8.59 3.79 16.18
CA ILE A 69 -7.68 2.89 15.48
C ILE A 69 -6.28 3.51 15.38
N ILE A 70 -6.19 4.78 15.00
CA ILE A 70 -4.96 5.52 14.77
C ILE A 70 -4.73 6.45 15.96
N PHE A 71 -3.71 6.19 16.78
CA PHE A 71 -3.43 6.99 17.96
C PHE A 71 -2.71 8.31 17.65
N ASP A 72 -2.04 8.41 16.50
CA ASP A 72 -1.34 9.61 16.08
C ASP A 72 -2.31 10.63 15.49
N LYS A 73 -2.49 11.75 16.19
CA LYS A 73 -3.38 12.84 15.80
C LYS A 73 -2.98 13.49 14.47
N THR A 74 -1.69 13.53 14.16
CA THR A 74 -1.17 14.12 12.91
C THR A 74 -1.58 13.26 11.72
N VAL A 75 -1.51 11.93 11.86
CA VAL A 75 -1.93 10.97 10.84
C VAL A 75 -3.46 10.98 10.66
N VAL A 76 -4.22 11.12 11.77
CA VAL A 76 -5.68 11.30 11.67
C VAL A 76 -6.01 12.58 10.89
N LYS A 77 -5.32 13.70 11.16
CA LYS A 77 -5.50 14.94 10.40
C LYS A 77 -5.19 14.70 8.91
N LYS A 78 -4.03 14.12 8.57
CA LYS A 78 -3.66 13.77 7.18
C LYS A 78 -4.73 12.91 6.50
N LEU A 79 -5.31 11.94 7.22
CA LEU A 79 -6.37 11.08 6.69
C LEU A 79 -7.59 11.87 6.21
N PHE A 80 -8.07 12.83 7.00
CA PHE A 80 -9.29 13.59 6.68
C PHE A 80 -9.03 14.77 5.74
N ASP A 81 -7.89 15.43 5.85
CA ASP A 81 -7.58 16.64 5.08
C ASP A 81 -7.00 16.33 3.70
N THR A 82 -6.25 15.23 3.55
CA THR A 82 -5.53 14.91 2.30
C THR A 82 -5.99 13.60 1.67
N ILE A 83 -5.98 12.49 2.44
CA ILE A 83 -6.22 11.15 1.89
C ILE A 83 -7.70 10.95 1.56
N GLY A 84 -8.61 11.32 2.46
CA GLY A 84 -10.06 11.18 2.26
C GLY A 84 -10.56 11.85 0.98
N PRO A 85 -10.28 13.14 0.77
CA PRO A 85 -10.61 13.84 -0.47
C PRO A 85 -10.02 13.23 -1.74
N ARG A 86 -8.75 12.77 -1.71
CA ARG A 86 -8.08 12.09 -2.84
C ARG A 86 -8.86 10.88 -3.35
N PHE A 87 -9.47 10.14 -2.45
CA PHE A 87 -10.21 8.90 -2.79
C PHE A 87 -11.72 9.07 -2.87
N LYS A 88 -12.25 10.30 -2.90
CA LYS A 88 -13.70 10.58 -2.85
C LYS A 88 -14.49 9.80 -3.91
N ASP A 89 -14.00 9.80 -5.15
CA ASP A 89 -14.68 9.18 -6.30
C ASP A 89 -14.41 7.68 -6.44
N ARG A 90 -13.46 7.14 -5.67
CA ARG A 90 -13.09 5.73 -5.75
C ARG A 90 -13.92 4.89 -4.78
N PRO A 91 -14.66 3.86 -5.24
CA PRO A 91 -15.54 3.07 -4.37
C PRO A 91 -14.77 2.16 -3.40
N GLY A 92 -13.53 1.72 -3.77
CA GLY A 92 -12.69 0.84 -2.96
C GLY A 92 -11.35 0.50 -3.62
N GLY A 93 -10.57 -0.40 -2.99
CA GLY A 93 -9.27 -0.81 -3.50
C GLY A 93 -8.26 0.34 -3.48
N PHE A 94 -8.12 0.98 -2.32
CA PHE A 94 -7.27 2.16 -2.14
C PHE A 94 -5.79 1.85 -2.08
N THR A 95 -5.42 0.55 -1.98
CA THR A 95 -4.03 0.12 -1.84
C THR A 95 -3.61 -0.80 -2.98
N ARG A 96 -2.33 -0.74 -3.34
CA ARG A 96 -1.65 -1.65 -4.27
C ARG A 96 -0.59 -2.43 -3.53
N ILE A 97 -0.44 -3.72 -3.83
CA ILE A 97 0.61 -4.58 -3.28
C ILE A 97 1.51 -5.02 -4.43
N VAL A 98 2.80 -4.74 -4.33
CA VAL A 98 3.84 -5.14 -5.28
C VAL A 98 4.78 -6.13 -4.58
N LYS A 99 5.01 -7.30 -5.18
CA LYS A 99 5.94 -8.29 -4.64
C LYS A 99 7.38 -7.85 -4.90
N LEU A 100 8.24 -7.92 -3.88
CA LEU A 100 9.64 -7.50 -3.95
C LEU A 100 10.63 -8.68 -4.02
N GLY A 101 10.14 -9.92 -3.84
CA GLY A 101 10.99 -11.10 -3.78
C GLY A 101 11.15 -11.65 -2.36
N ILE A 102 12.26 -12.31 -2.10
CA ILE A 102 12.55 -13.05 -0.88
C ILE A 102 13.59 -12.27 -0.06
N ARG A 103 13.37 -12.20 1.26
CA ARG A 103 14.33 -11.60 2.19
C ARG A 103 15.45 -12.59 2.51
N HIS A 104 16.70 -12.13 2.42
CA HIS A 104 17.85 -12.92 2.84
C HIS A 104 17.80 -13.22 4.35
N GLY A 105 18.18 -14.41 4.73
CA GLY A 105 18.20 -14.90 6.12
C GLY A 105 17.04 -15.83 6.45
N ASP A 106 15.79 -15.37 6.32
CA ASP A 106 14.59 -16.15 6.70
C ASP A 106 13.69 -16.54 5.51
N ALA A 107 14.12 -16.26 4.27
CA ALA A 107 13.37 -16.55 3.04
C ALA A 107 11.93 -16.01 3.04
N ALA A 108 11.62 -15.00 3.84
CA ALA A 108 10.28 -14.42 3.90
C ALA A 108 9.93 -13.69 2.60
N GLN A 109 8.74 -13.96 2.07
CA GLN A 109 8.19 -13.24 0.91
C GLN A 109 7.91 -11.77 1.29
N MET A 110 8.60 -10.83 0.64
CA MET A 110 8.46 -9.39 0.87
C MET A 110 7.50 -8.75 -0.12
N ALA A 111 6.79 -7.75 0.34
CA ALA A 111 5.88 -6.96 -0.49
C ALA A 111 5.94 -5.48 -0.07
N LEU A 112 5.83 -4.62 -1.06
CA LEU A 112 5.55 -3.19 -0.91
C LEU A 112 4.03 -3.01 -0.95
N ILE A 113 3.46 -2.34 0.05
CA ILE A 113 2.07 -1.87 0.00
C ILE A 113 2.08 -0.35 -0.07
N GLU A 114 1.33 0.21 -1.00
CA GLU A 114 1.25 1.65 -1.27
C GLU A 114 -0.19 2.11 -1.45
N LEU A 115 -0.47 3.39 -1.17
CA LEU A 115 -1.73 4.03 -1.50
C LEU A 115 -1.75 4.35 -3.00
N VAL A 116 -2.84 4.02 -3.68
CA VAL A 116 -3.01 4.32 -5.11
C VAL A 116 -3.18 5.83 -5.31
N GLY A 117 -2.48 6.42 -6.30
CA GLY A 117 -2.57 7.86 -6.57
C GLY A 117 -1.70 8.75 -5.68
N GLY A 118 -0.78 8.19 -4.89
CA GLY A 118 0.30 8.94 -4.25
C GLY A 118 1.39 9.33 -5.26
N GLU A 119 2.16 10.36 -4.97
CA GLU A 119 3.24 10.86 -5.85
C GLU A 119 4.26 9.77 -6.21
N ALA A 120 4.48 8.82 -5.30
CA ALA A 120 5.36 7.67 -5.52
C ALA A 120 4.86 6.70 -6.61
N SER A 121 3.55 6.65 -6.91
CA SER A 121 3.03 5.83 -8.01
C SER A 121 3.27 6.45 -9.39
N ALA A 122 3.42 7.76 -9.47
CA ALA A 122 3.77 8.48 -10.69
C ALA A 122 5.23 8.23 -11.11
N GLU A 123 6.16 8.19 -10.15
CA GLU A 123 7.59 7.90 -10.41
C GLU A 123 7.82 6.45 -10.85
N ALA A 124 7.15 5.48 -10.23
CA ALA A 124 7.26 4.07 -10.62
C ALA A 124 6.70 3.80 -12.03
N ALA A 125 5.61 4.48 -12.40
CA ALA A 125 5.04 4.38 -13.74
C ALA A 125 5.93 5.06 -14.80
N SER A 126 6.59 6.16 -14.48
CA SER A 126 7.49 6.88 -15.39
C SER A 126 8.85 6.21 -15.57
N GLY A 127 9.38 5.57 -14.52
CA GLY A 127 10.67 4.85 -14.53
C GLY A 127 10.66 3.59 -15.41
N GLY A 128 9.57 2.82 -15.37
CA GLY A 128 9.40 1.61 -16.19
C GLY A 128 9.29 1.89 -17.69
N ALA A 129 8.55 2.94 -18.06
CA ALA A 129 8.36 3.32 -19.45
C ALA A 129 9.63 3.88 -20.12
N LYS A 130 10.49 4.60 -19.37
CA LYS A 130 11.76 5.14 -19.87
C LYS A 130 12.81 4.06 -20.10
N LYS A 131 12.91 3.03 -19.22
CA LYS A 131 13.84 1.90 -19.42
C LYS A 131 13.48 1.05 -20.64
N GLY A 132 12.20 0.72 -20.84
CA GLY A 132 11.76 -0.07 -21.98
C GLY A 132 11.93 0.64 -23.34
N ARG A 133 11.72 1.96 -23.41
CA ARG A 133 11.95 2.75 -24.63
C ARG A 133 13.44 2.86 -25.01
N ARG A 134 14.34 3.03 -24.01
CA ARG A 134 15.80 3.08 -24.28
C ARG A 134 16.35 1.73 -24.74
N ALA A 135 15.89 0.62 -24.17
CA ALA A 135 16.30 -0.73 -24.59
C ALA A 135 15.88 -1.00 -26.04
N ARG A 136 14.62 -0.79 -26.38
CA ARG A 136 14.09 -0.97 -27.76
C ARG A 136 14.74 -0.06 -28.79
N ARG A 137 15.18 1.15 -28.42
CA ARG A 137 15.89 2.05 -29.30
C ARG A 137 17.31 1.55 -29.60
N ARG A 138 18.04 1.04 -28.61
CA ARG A 138 19.38 0.46 -28.79
C ARG A 138 19.35 -0.79 -29.66
N GLU A 139 18.34 -1.66 -29.48
CA GLU A 139 18.16 -2.83 -30.35
C GLU A 139 17.89 -2.46 -31.81
N ARG A 140 17.09 -1.45 -32.07
CA ARG A 140 16.85 -0.95 -33.44
C ARG A 140 18.10 -0.33 -34.07
N GLU A 141 18.88 0.45 -33.31
CA GLU A 141 20.14 1.05 -33.77
C GLU A 141 21.18 -0.03 -34.12
N GLN A 142 21.27 -1.12 -33.31
CA GLN A 142 22.13 -2.26 -33.59
C GLN A 142 21.70 -3.06 -34.83
N GLN A 143 20.40 -3.29 -35.00
CA GLN A 143 19.87 -3.97 -36.18
C GLN A 143 20.10 -3.17 -37.48
N GLN A 144 20.04 -1.85 -37.44
CA GLN A 144 20.31 -1.00 -38.59
C GLN A 144 21.82 -0.98 -38.94
N GLN A 145 22.70 -1.05 -37.96
CA GLN A 145 24.16 -1.12 -38.21
C GLN A 145 24.58 -2.47 -38.83
N VAL A 146 23.93 -3.58 -38.43
CA VAL A 146 24.21 -4.91 -39.01
C VAL A 146 23.62 -5.05 -40.44
N ALA A 147 22.54 -4.35 -40.75
CA ALA A 147 21.95 -4.38 -42.09
C ALA A 147 22.63 -3.44 -43.10
N ALA A 148 23.54 -2.55 -42.66
CA ALA A 148 24.29 -1.58 -43.48
C ALA A 148 25.76 -1.99 -43.73
N ALA A 149 26.19 -3.18 -43.19
CA ALA A 149 27.52 -3.76 -43.39
C ALA A 149 27.43 -4.98 -44.28
#